data_4199710f5db55354006c0841847b4d31
#
_entry.id   4199710f5db55354006c0841847b4d31
#
_cell.length_a   1.000
_cell.length_b   1.000
_cell.length_c   1.000
_cell.angle_alpha   90.00
_cell.angle_beta   90.00
_cell.angle_gamma   90.00
#
_symmetry.space_group_name_H-M   'P 1'
#
loop_
_entity.id
_entity.type
_entity.pdbx_description
1 polymer ?
#
loop_
_entity_poly.entity_id
_entity_poly.type
_entity_poly.pdbx_seq_one_letter_code
_entity_poly.pdbx_strand_id
1 'polypeptide(L)'
;MDKSQLLQYIDHFNNKRYEKVMEFYHPEVLIEYPTMLADPKAPPVTRRGREGFLEQYVELHKSCREALEVQTVVQQGDMIAAEMYTEFHFFKDYENFSRRSMKAGDIYITTNWCIYKVENEKFKYIRVAHFRLHDPKTARL
;
A
#
# COMPACT_ATOMS: atom_id res chain seq x y z
N MET A 1 -3.26 -0.60 18.65
CA MET A 1 -2.62 -1.44 17.59
C MET A 1 -1.12 -1.42 17.80
N ASP A 2 -0.50 -2.56 17.69
CA ASP A 2 0.94 -2.73 17.86
C ASP A 2 1.59 -3.33 16.60
N LYS A 3 2.91 -3.55 16.67
CA LYS A 3 3.67 -4.14 15.54
C LYS A 3 3.13 -5.51 15.13
N SER A 4 2.72 -6.35 16.08
CA SER A 4 2.20 -7.69 15.77
C SER A 4 0.91 -7.61 14.96
N GLN A 5 0.03 -6.70 15.32
CA GLN A 5 -1.22 -6.46 14.59
C GLN A 5 -0.96 -5.88 13.18
N LEU A 6 0.03 -5.00 13.05
CA LEU A 6 0.45 -4.52 11.73
C LEU A 6 0.97 -5.66 10.85
N LEU A 7 1.80 -6.56 11.39
CA LEU A 7 2.29 -7.72 10.66
C LEU A 7 1.15 -8.67 10.26
N GLN A 8 0.16 -8.83 11.12
CA GLN A 8 -1.04 -9.62 10.83
C GLN A 8 -1.85 -9.01 9.67
N TYR A 9 -2.00 -7.68 9.67
CA TYR A 9 -2.62 -6.96 8.56
C TYR A 9 -1.88 -7.20 7.24
N ILE A 10 -0.55 -7.12 7.24
CA ILE A 10 0.26 -7.36 6.05
C ILE A 10 0.14 -8.81 5.58
N ASP A 11 0.11 -9.77 6.49
CA ASP A 11 -0.11 -11.18 6.14
C ASP A 11 -1.48 -11.38 5.47
N HIS A 12 -2.53 -10.78 6.00
CA HIS A 12 -3.85 -10.83 5.37
C HIS A 12 -3.85 -10.17 3.98
N PHE A 13 -3.18 -9.04 3.85
CA PHE A 13 -3.04 -8.33 2.58
C PHE A 13 -2.33 -9.20 1.53
N ASN A 14 -1.17 -9.74 1.86
CA ASN A 14 -0.37 -10.58 0.96
C ASN A 14 -1.11 -11.84 0.50
N ASN A 15 -1.98 -12.37 1.32
CA ASN A 15 -2.78 -13.56 1.03
C ASN A 15 -4.17 -13.22 0.46
N LYS A 16 -4.41 -11.97 0.11
CA LYS A 16 -5.66 -11.48 -0.48
C LYS A 16 -6.91 -11.83 0.36
N ARG A 17 -6.74 -11.87 1.68
CA ARG A 17 -7.86 -12.05 2.61
C ARG A 17 -8.53 -10.70 2.87
N TYR A 18 -9.20 -10.17 1.84
CA TYR A 18 -9.72 -8.81 1.82
C TYR A 18 -10.69 -8.50 2.96
N GLU A 19 -11.54 -9.43 3.34
CA GLU A 19 -12.47 -9.24 4.47
C GLU A 19 -11.69 -8.99 5.77
N LYS A 20 -10.60 -9.74 5.98
CA LYS A 20 -9.72 -9.56 7.14
C LYS A 20 -8.95 -8.24 7.08
N VAL A 21 -8.46 -7.86 5.91
CA VAL A 21 -7.83 -6.55 5.69
C VAL A 21 -8.78 -5.43 6.07
N MET A 22 -10.05 -5.54 5.69
CA MET A 22 -11.07 -4.54 5.98
C MET A 22 -11.35 -4.33 7.47
N GLU A 23 -11.13 -5.36 8.28
CA GLU A 23 -11.31 -5.27 9.74
C GLU A 23 -10.33 -4.27 10.38
N PHE A 24 -9.18 -4.02 9.73
CA PHE A 24 -8.17 -3.07 10.21
C PHE A 24 -8.49 -1.61 9.86
N TYR A 25 -9.43 -1.36 8.96
CA TYR A 25 -9.77 0.00 8.53
C TYR A 25 -10.96 0.57 9.29
N HIS A 26 -10.80 1.81 9.73
CA HIS A 26 -11.95 2.59 10.21
C HIS A 26 -12.93 2.79 9.04
N PRO A 27 -14.25 2.79 9.26
CA PRO A 27 -15.22 3.04 8.19
C PRO A 27 -14.95 4.31 7.38
N GLU A 28 -14.43 5.35 8.03
CA GLU A 28 -14.10 6.64 7.43
C GLU A 28 -12.60 6.82 7.20
N VAL A 29 -11.87 5.73 6.94
CA VAL A 29 -10.42 5.82 6.70
C VAL A 29 -10.12 6.78 5.55
N LEU A 30 -9.10 7.60 5.75
CA LEU A 30 -8.55 8.46 4.71
C LEU A 30 -7.15 7.97 4.35
N ILE A 31 -6.92 7.72 3.07
CA ILE A 31 -5.61 7.30 2.58
C ILE A 31 -5.12 8.32 1.57
N GLU A 32 -3.91 8.82 1.79
CA GLU A 32 -3.21 9.72 0.89
C GLU A 32 -2.01 9.02 0.27
N TYR A 33 -1.97 9.03 -1.05
CA TYR A 33 -0.82 8.59 -1.82
C TYR A 33 0.02 9.79 -2.25
N PRO A 34 1.34 9.61 -2.46
CA PRO A 34 2.18 10.71 -2.86
C PRO A 34 1.78 11.23 -4.24
N THR A 35 1.88 12.53 -4.40
CA THR A 35 2.05 13.10 -5.72
C THR A 35 3.37 12.59 -6.30
N MET A 36 3.43 12.45 -7.61
CA MET A 36 4.72 12.24 -8.27
C MET A 36 5.66 13.37 -7.87
N LEU A 37 6.78 13.05 -7.24
CA LEU A 37 7.78 14.04 -6.84
C LEU A 37 8.27 14.88 -8.02
N ALA A 38 8.16 14.35 -9.25
CA ALA A 38 8.52 15.03 -10.47
C ALA A 38 7.52 16.11 -10.93
N ASP A 39 6.32 16.14 -10.35
CA ASP A 39 5.29 17.12 -10.70
C ASP A 39 4.67 17.74 -9.44
N PRO A 40 5.25 18.85 -8.96
CA PRO A 40 4.74 19.51 -7.75
C PRO A 40 3.33 20.10 -7.91
N LYS A 41 2.82 20.18 -9.12
CA LYS A 41 1.46 20.67 -9.41
C LYS A 41 0.41 19.56 -9.42
N ALA A 42 0.83 18.30 -9.47
CA ALA A 42 -0.11 17.18 -9.42
C ALA A 42 -0.80 17.14 -8.04
N PRO A 43 -2.13 17.09 -7.98
CA PRO A 43 -2.84 16.97 -6.71
C PRO A 43 -2.55 15.61 -6.06
N PRO A 44 -2.51 15.54 -4.72
CA PRO A 44 -2.41 14.25 -4.03
C PRO A 44 -3.58 13.35 -4.38
N VAL A 45 -3.30 12.06 -4.53
CA VAL A 45 -4.35 11.05 -4.71
C VAL A 45 -4.85 10.66 -3.33
N THR A 46 -6.15 10.84 -3.09
CA THR A 46 -6.79 10.48 -1.84
C THR A 46 -7.87 9.43 -2.07
N ARG A 47 -8.02 8.52 -1.09
CA ARG A 47 -9.12 7.55 -1.04
C ARG A 47 -9.84 7.69 0.30
N ARG A 48 -11.16 7.73 0.27
CA ARG A 48 -11.98 7.84 1.47
C ARG A 48 -12.87 6.62 1.62
N GLY A 49 -12.96 6.14 2.86
CA GLY A 49 -13.77 5.00 3.19
C GLY A 49 -13.13 3.66 2.81
N ARG A 50 -13.46 2.63 3.58
CA ARG A 50 -12.85 1.32 3.39
C ARG A 50 -13.31 0.60 2.13
N GLU A 51 -14.55 0.82 1.69
CA GLU A 51 -15.10 0.15 0.51
C GLU A 51 -14.42 0.61 -0.78
N GLY A 52 -14.28 1.92 -0.96
CA GLY A 52 -13.58 2.47 -2.13
C GLY A 52 -12.12 2.05 -2.21
N PHE A 53 -11.48 1.89 -1.06
CA PHE A 53 -10.12 1.39 -0.96
C PHE A 53 -10.04 -0.09 -1.35
N LEU A 54 -10.98 -0.91 -0.87
CA LEU A 54 -11.05 -2.32 -1.22
C LEU A 54 -11.27 -2.53 -2.73
N GLU A 55 -12.19 -1.80 -3.33
CA GLU A 55 -12.45 -1.88 -4.77
C GLU A 55 -11.19 -1.62 -5.59
N GLN A 56 -10.38 -0.64 -5.20
CA GLN A 56 -9.13 -0.33 -5.86
C GLN A 56 -8.15 -1.50 -5.82
N TYR A 57 -7.97 -2.15 -4.67
CA TYR A 57 -7.07 -3.29 -4.54
C TYR A 57 -7.57 -4.51 -5.28
N VAL A 58 -8.85 -4.81 -5.19
CA VAL A 58 -9.45 -5.92 -5.93
C VAL A 58 -9.23 -5.72 -7.44
N GLU A 59 -9.44 -4.51 -7.95
CA GLU A 59 -9.22 -4.21 -9.37
C GLU A 59 -7.75 -4.35 -9.77
N LEU A 60 -6.83 -3.77 -8.99
CA LEU A 60 -5.39 -3.89 -9.24
C LEU A 60 -4.94 -5.35 -9.23
N HIS A 61 -5.39 -6.12 -8.27
CA HIS A 61 -4.97 -7.51 -8.08
C HIS A 61 -5.56 -8.48 -9.13
N LYS A 62 -6.44 -8.02 -10.01
CA LYS A 62 -6.82 -8.77 -11.21
C LYS A 62 -5.69 -8.82 -12.25
N SER A 63 -4.73 -7.93 -12.15
CA SER A 63 -3.65 -7.76 -13.12
C SER A 63 -2.25 -7.96 -12.53
N CYS A 64 -2.10 -7.93 -11.22
CA CYS A 64 -0.81 -8.14 -10.57
C CYS A 64 -0.92 -8.86 -9.22
N ARG A 65 0.19 -9.47 -8.82
CA ARG A 65 0.41 -9.93 -7.47
C ARG A 65 1.21 -8.86 -6.74
N GLU A 66 0.66 -8.32 -5.68
CA GLU A 66 1.33 -7.34 -4.81
C GLU A 66 1.77 -8.04 -3.53
N ALA A 67 3.06 -7.96 -3.24
CA ALA A 67 3.66 -8.57 -2.05
C ALA A 67 4.40 -7.51 -1.23
N LEU A 68 4.04 -7.40 0.04
CA LEU A 68 4.59 -6.43 0.98
C LEU A 68 5.45 -7.12 2.03
N GLU A 69 6.55 -6.45 2.40
CA GLU A 69 7.40 -6.84 3.52
C GLU A 69 7.68 -5.62 4.39
N VAL A 70 7.34 -5.73 5.67
CA VAL A 70 7.66 -4.70 6.65
C VAL A 70 9.13 -4.79 7.02
N GLN A 71 9.88 -3.70 6.82
CA GLN A 71 11.30 -3.63 7.15
C GLN A 71 11.55 -2.97 8.49
N THR A 72 10.98 -1.80 8.70
CA THR A 72 11.14 -1.04 9.95
C THR A 72 9.78 -0.59 10.45
N VAL A 73 9.56 -0.67 11.76
CA VAL A 73 8.36 -0.15 12.42
C VAL A 73 8.76 0.66 13.63
N VAL A 74 8.24 1.88 13.71
CA VAL A 74 8.34 2.75 14.87
C VAL A 74 6.93 3.12 15.31
N GLN A 75 6.65 3.02 16.60
CA GLN A 75 5.33 3.33 17.15
C GLN A 75 5.47 4.32 18.30
N GLN A 76 4.60 5.31 18.31
CA GLN A 76 4.47 6.25 19.42
C GLN A 76 3.01 6.64 19.57
N GLY A 77 2.40 6.31 20.71
CA GLY A 77 0.98 6.58 20.96
C GLY A 77 0.09 5.93 19.90
N ASP A 78 -0.76 6.72 19.29
CA ASP A 78 -1.69 6.29 18.23
C ASP A 78 -1.09 6.35 16.81
N MET A 79 0.22 6.62 16.70
CA MET A 79 0.92 6.75 15.42
C MET A 79 1.87 5.58 15.20
N ILE A 80 1.85 5.04 13.99
CA ILE A 80 2.78 4.01 13.53
C ILE A 80 3.47 4.53 12.27
N ALA A 81 4.79 4.47 12.23
CA ALA A 81 5.57 4.70 11.02
C ALA A 81 6.20 3.37 10.59
N ALA A 82 6.03 3.00 9.34
CA ALA A 82 6.57 1.76 8.81
C ALA A 82 7.27 1.97 7.48
N GLU A 83 8.41 1.32 7.31
CA GLU A 83 9.07 1.19 6.02
C GLU A 83 8.61 -0.10 5.39
N MET A 84 8.07 0.00 4.16
CA MET A 84 7.39 -1.09 3.47
C MET A 84 8.07 -1.35 2.13
N TYR A 85 8.66 -2.52 1.98
CA TYR A 85 9.14 -3.01 0.70
C TYR A 85 7.98 -3.68 -0.03
N THR A 86 7.76 -3.34 -1.30
CA THR A 86 6.63 -3.85 -2.07
C THR A 86 7.06 -4.26 -3.45
N GLU A 87 6.66 -5.46 -3.87
CA GLU A 87 6.81 -5.94 -5.24
C GLU A 87 5.45 -6.08 -5.91
N PHE A 88 5.34 -5.55 -7.12
CA PHE A 88 4.18 -5.74 -7.99
C PHE A 88 4.63 -6.60 -9.18
N HIS A 89 4.08 -7.80 -9.28
CA HIS A 89 4.35 -8.73 -10.37
C HIS A 89 3.13 -8.77 -11.30
N PHE A 90 3.21 -8.12 -12.45
CA PHE A 90 2.09 -8.04 -13.39
C PHE A 90 2.02 -9.32 -14.23
N PHE A 91 0.84 -9.92 -14.29
CA PHE A 91 0.53 -11.06 -15.15
C PHE A 91 -0.48 -10.71 -16.27
N LYS A 92 -0.98 -9.48 -16.26
CA LYS A 92 -1.79 -8.87 -17.31
C LYS A 92 -1.32 -7.44 -17.55
N ASP A 93 -1.56 -6.91 -18.75
CA ASP A 93 -1.34 -5.51 -19.05
C ASP A 93 -2.23 -4.64 -18.15
N TYR A 94 -1.68 -3.56 -17.65
CA TYR A 94 -2.37 -2.62 -16.78
C TYR A 94 -1.94 -1.19 -17.09
N GLU A 95 -2.89 -0.36 -17.49
CA GLU A 95 -2.64 1.05 -17.76
C GLU A 95 -2.78 1.91 -16.52
N ASN A 96 -2.10 3.05 -16.51
CA ASN A 96 -2.17 4.06 -15.44
C ASN A 96 -1.69 3.59 -14.06
N PHE A 97 -0.78 2.62 -14.00
CA PHE A 97 -0.10 2.27 -12.76
C PHE A 97 0.99 3.31 -12.48
N SER A 98 0.80 4.13 -11.45
CA SER A 98 1.73 5.23 -11.12
C SER A 98 2.11 6.05 -12.36
N ARG A 99 1.15 6.34 -13.25
CA ARG A 99 1.31 7.02 -14.53
C ARG A 99 2.18 6.26 -15.54
N ARG A 100 2.30 4.94 -15.37
CA ARG A 100 2.98 4.04 -16.30
C ARG A 100 2.01 3.03 -16.86
N SER A 101 2.28 2.57 -18.07
CA SER A 101 1.67 1.36 -18.61
C SER A 101 2.54 0.18 -18.26
N MET A 102 1.96 -0.82 -17.59
CA MET A 102 2.62 -2.07 -17.24
C MET A 102 2.18 -3.16 -18.19
N LYS A 103 3.11 -4.02 -18.59
CA LYS A 103 2.85 -5.18 -19.44
C LYS A 103 2.91 -6.46 -18.63
N ALA A 104 2.19 -7.49 -19.08
CA ALA A 104 2.33 -8.82 -18.52
C ALA A 104 3.81 -9.23 -18.46
N GLY A 105 4.28 -9.67 -17.30
CA GLY A 105 5.67 -10.01 -17.03
C GLY A 105 6.50 -8.88 -16.41
N ASP A 106 6.00 -7.64 -16.40
CA ASP A 106 6.70 -6.53 -15.76
C ASP A 106 6.66 -6.66 -14.24
N ILE A 107 7.75 -6.22 -13.62
CA ILE A 107 7.89 -6.15 -12.16
C ILE A 107 8.19 -4.71 -11.78
N TYR A 108 7.49 -4.21 -10.76
CA TYR A 108 7.71 -2.88 -10.18
C TYR A 108 7.99 -3.05 -8.69
N ILE A 109 9.13 -2.53 -8.22
CA ILE A 109 9.58 -2.70 -6.84
C ILE A 109 9.80 -1.33 -6.22
N THR A 110 9.20 -1.09 -5.07
CA THR A 110 9.35 0.17 -4.35
C THR A 110 9.52 -0.03 -2.86
N THR A 111 10.24 0.89 -2.22
CA THR A 111 10.18 1.07 -0.77
C THR A 111 9.35 2.30 -0.50
N ASN A 112 8.33 2.15 0.32
CA ASN A 112 7.45 3.21 0.76
C ASN A 112 7.61 3.49 2.24
N TRP A 113 7.46 4.73 2.63
CA TRP A 113 7.27 5.12 4.02
C TRP A 113 5.79 5.37 4.26
N CYS A 114 5.25 4.64 5.21
CA CYS A 114 3.84 4.69 5.54
C CYS A 114 3.65 5.21 6.96
N ILE A 115 2.77 6.19 7.12
CA ILE A 115 2.38 6.69 8.43
C ILE A 115 0.91 6.34 8.64
N TYR A 116 0.63 5.67 9.75
CA TYR A 116 -0.71 5.26 10.14
C TYR A 116 -1.11 6.00 11.40
N LYS A 117 -2.30 6.57 11.42
CA LYS A 117 -2.96 7.01 12.64
C LYS A 117 -4.04 5.99 13.00
N VAL A 118 -4.01 5.54 14.23
CA VAL A 118 -4.93 4.53 14.75
C VAL A 118 -5.98 5.20 15.65
N GLU A 119 -7.23 4.84 15.44
CA GLU A 119 -8.36 5.23 16.29
C GLU A 119 -9.23 4.00 16.52
N ASN A 120 -9.53 3.68 17.79
CA ASN A 120 -10.31 2.49 18.17
C ASN A 120 -9.77 1.21 17.52
N GLU A 121 -8.46 1.00 17.60
CA GLU A 121 -7.76 -0.17 17.06
C GLU A 121 -7.86 -0.33 15.53
N LYS A 122 -8.21 0.75 14.81
CA LYS A 122 -8.35 0.75 13.36
C LYS A 122 -7.59 1.90 12.72
N PHE A 123 -7.10 1.68 11.50
CA PHE A 123 -6.47 2.74 10.71
C PHE A 123 -7.49 3.81 10.34
N LYS A 124 -7.36 4.96 10.93
CA LYS A 124 -8.19 6.14 10.63
C LYS A 124 -7.61 6.96 9.49
N TYR A 125 -6.28 7.01 9.42
CA TYR A 125 -5.56 7.78 8.43
C TYR A 125 -4.29 7.04 8.03
N ILE A 126 -4.03 6.98 6.73
CA ILE A 126 -2.82 6.36 6.17
C ILE A 126 -2.21 7.34 5.16
N ARG A 127 -0.94 7.62 5.32
CA ARG A 127 -0.15 8.41 4.39
C ARG A 127 0.99 7.55 3.85
N VAL A 128 1.09 7.48 2.53
CA VAL A 128 2.13 6.72 1.84
C VAL A 128 3.06 7.68 1.10
N ALA A 129 4.35 7.51 1.24
CA ALA A 129 5.35 8.22 0.46
C ALA A 129 6.29 7.22 -0.22
N HIS A 130 6.54 7.43 -1.51
CA HIS A 130 7.54 6.66 -2.23
C HIS A 130 8.92 7.18 -1.87
N PHE A 131 9.74 6.32 -1.29
CA PHE A 131 11.10 6.66 -0.94
C PHE A 131 12.08 6.24 -2.04
N ARG A 132 11.94 5.02 -2.56
CA ARG A 132 12.90 4.46 -3.51
C ARG A 132 12.23 3.52 -4.51
N LEU A 133 12.68 3.62 -5.76
CA LEU A 133 12.39 2.65 -6.82
C LEU A 133 13.59 1.70 -6.93
N HIS A 134 13.33 0.40 -6.97
CA HIS A 134 14.37 -0.63 -7.08
C HIS A 134 14.44 -1.21 -8.50
N ASP A 135 15.60 -1.78 -8.84
CA ASP A 135 15.76 -2.52 -10.08
C ASP A 135 14.85 -3.77 -10.05
N PRO A 136 13.98 -3.97 -11.06
CA PRO A 136 13.10 -5.14 -11.13
C PRO A 136 13.84 -6.48 -11.09
N LYS A 137 15.10 -6.52 -11.50
CA LYS A 137 15.93 -7.73 -11.46
C LYS A 137 16.28 -8.18 -10.04
N THR A 138 16.08 -7.32 -9.05
CA THR A 138 16.33 -7.63 -7.64
C THR A 138 15.14 -8.23 -6.92
N ALA A 139 14.05 -8.54 -7.64
CA ALA A 139 12.86 -9.16 -7.08
C ALA A 139 13.18 -10.43 -6.28
N ARG A 140 12.54 -10.60 -5.11
CA ARG A 140 12.80 -11.72 -4.19
C ARG A 140 11.56 -12.24 -3.47
N LEU A 141 10.41 -11.62 -3.64
CA LEU A 141 9.14 -12.02 -3.03
C LEU A 141 8.22 -12.76 -4.00
#